data_b56cd5e7ab554c47b47be50946ecd603
#
_entry.id   b56cd5e7ab554c47b47be50946ecd603
#
_cell.length_a   1.000
_cell.length_b   1.000
_cell.length_c   1.000
_cell.angle_alpha   90.00
_cell.angle_beta   90.00
_cell.angle_gamma   90.00
#
_symmetry.space_group_name_H-M   'P 1'
#
loop_
_entity.id
_entity.type
_entity.pdbx_description
1 polymer ?
#
loop_
_entity_poly.entity_id
_entity_poly.type
_entity_poly.pdbx_seq_one_letter_code
_entity_poly.pdbx_strand_id
1 'polypeptide(L)' 'MIKLGTQVQHKLHEDLNGDVVQLNRSSNTATVKFWNYQDEMMLVSCYLSDLEGA' A
#
# COMPACT_ATOMS: atom_id res chain seq x y z
N MET A 1 1.28 -0.91 13.16
CA MET A 1 1.56 0.40 12.53
C MET A 1 2.21 0.19 11.17
N ILE A 2 1.74 0.90 10.17
CA ILE A 2 2.29 0.80 8.82
C ILE A 2 3.61 1.58 8.74
N LYS A 3 4.64 0.94 8.22
CA LYS A 3 5.99 1.50 8.10
C LYS A 3 6.52 1.23 6.70
N LEU A 4 7.66 1.82 6.37
CA LEU A 4 8.38 1.45 5.15
C LEU A 4 8.67 -0.05 5.14
N GLY A 5 8.39 -0.69 4.02
CA GLY A 5 8.58 -2.12 3.87
C GLY A 5 7.45 -2.98 4.42
N THR A 6 6.48 -2.38 5.10
CA THR A 6 5.33 -3.13 5.61
C THR A 6 4.50 -3.65 4.44
N GLN A 7 4.13 -4.92 4.51
CA GLN A 7 3.21 -5.51 3.55
C GLN A 7 1.79 -5.09 3.90
N VAL A 8 1.06 -4.55 2.93
CA VAL A 8 -0.27 -3.99 3.15
C VAL A 8 -1.24 -4.49 2.11
N GLN A 9 -2.52 -4.34 2.43
CA GLN A 9 -3.63 -4.65 1.54
C GLN A 9 -4.54 -3.42 1.52
N HIS A 10 -5.10 -3.11 0.35
CA HIS A 10 -6.06 -2.02 0.23
C HIS A 10 -7.42 -2.50 0.73
N LYS A 11 -8.06 -1.73 1.61
CA LYS A 11 -9.33 -2.14 2.22
C LYS A 11 -10.46 -2.32 1.22
N LEU A 12 -10.44 -1.54 0.14
CA LEU A 12 -11.49 -1.60 -0.89
C LEU A 12 -11.15 -2.55 -2.04
N HIS A 13 -9.89 -3.00 -2.12
CA HIS A 13 -9.41 -3.87 -3.19
C HIS A 13 -8.59 -5.00 -2.57
N GLU A 14 -9.28 -5.97 -1.98
CA GLU A 14 -8.67 -7.02 -1.18
C GLU A 14 -7.73 -7.93 -1.99
N ASP A 15 -7.87 -7.94 -3.31
CA ASP A 15 -7.00 -8.68 -4.20
C ASP A 15 -5.67 -7.96 -4.48
N LEU A 16 -5.52 -6.72 -4.01
CA LEU A 16 -4.29 -5.96 -4.20
C LEU A 16 -3.46 -5.99 -2.92
N ASN A 17 -2.30 -6.63 -3.01
CA ASN A 17 -1.30 -6.67 -1.95
C ASN A 17 -0.06 -5.94 -2.40
N GLY A 18 0.62 -5.29 -1.49
CA GLY A 18 1.81 -4.53 -1.86
C GLY A 18 2.69 -4.19 -0.68
N ASP A 19 3.81 -3.54 -0.99
CA ASP A 19 4.77 -3.08 0.00
C ASP A 19 4.78 -1.56 0.01
N VAL A 20 4.87 -0.99 1.20
CA VAL A 20 5.03 0.45 1.36
C VAL A 20 6.45 0.83 0.98
N VAL A 21 6.59 1.64 -0.06
CA VAL A 21 7.90 2.07 -0.56
C VAL A 21 8.20 3.53 -0.21
N GLN A 22 7.20 4.29 0.17
CA GLN A 22 7.37 5.68 0.61
C GLN A 22 6.26 6.01 1.60
N LEU A 23 6.59 6.83 2.59
CA LEU A 23 5.65 7.18 3.64
C LEU A 23 5.70 8.69 3.86
N ASN A 24 4.54 9.33 3.92
CA ASN A 24 4.41 10.74 4.23
C ASN A 24 3.40 10.89 5.36
N ARG A 25 3.89 10.98 6.59
CA ARG A 25 3.02 11.06 7.76
C ARG A 25 2.33 12.41 7.90
N SER A 26 2.92 13.47 7.37
CA SER A 26 2.31 14.79 7.47
C SER A 26 1.03 14.91 6.63
N SER A 27 0.94 14.17 5.53
CA SER A 27 -0.26 14.11 4.71
C SER A 27 -1.06 12.84 4.92
N ASN A 28 -0.59 11.95 5.80
CA ASN A 28 -1.23 10.67 6.11
C ASN A 28 -1.38 9.79 4.87
N THR A 29 -0.35 9.78 4.03
CA THR A 29 -0.35 9.01 2.78
C THR A 29 0.87 8.11 2.70
N ALA A 30 0.78 7.12 1.84
CA ALA A 30 1.89 6.24 1.52
C ALA A 30 1.87 5.90 0.04
N THR A 31 3.04 5.71 -0.53
CA THR A 31 3.16 5.13 -1.87
C THR A 31 3.38 3.64 -1.70
N VAL A 32 2.55 2.86 -2.35
CA VAL A 32 2.55 1.41 -2.25
C VAL A 32 2.82 0.82 -3.62
N LYS A 33 3.72 -0.16 -3.64
CA LYS A 33 4.00 -0.94 -4.83
C LYS A 33 3.10 -2.17 -4.76
N PHE A 34 2.01 -2.13 -5.51
CA PHE A 34 1.04 -3.22 -5.55
C PHE A 34 1.37 -4.22 -6.65
N TRP A 35 1.05 -5.48 -6.39
CA TRP A 35 1.09 -6.54 -7.39
C TRP A 35 -0.32 -7.10 -7.57
N ASN A 36 -0.70 -7.35 -8.81
CA ASN A 36 -1.88 -8.14 -9.10
C ASN A 36 -1.46 -9.59 -9.37
N TYR A 37 -2.42 -10.45 -9.60
CA TYR A 37 -2.16 -11.87 -9.86
C TYR A 37 -1.55 -12.16 -11.23
N GLN A 38 -1.36 -11.13 -12.06
CA GLN A 38 -0.67 -11.23 -13.35
C GLN A 38 0.77 -10.75 -13.24
N ASP A 39 1.28 -10.54 -12.03
CA ASP A 39 2.61 -10.03 -11.73
C ASP A 39 2.87 -8.63 -12.30
N GLU A 40 1.82 -7.89 -12.55
CA GLU A 40 1.96 -6.49 -12.92
C GLU A 40 2.09 -5.64 -11.68
N MET A 41 3.05 -4.74 -11.69
CA MET A 41 3.30 -3.85 -10.55
C MET A 41 2.86 -2.44 -10.88
N MET A 42 2.30 -1.75 -9.89
CA MET A 42 1.98 -0.33 -10.02
C MET A 42 2.29 0.38 -8.70
N LEU A 43 2.74 1.63 -8.85
CA LEU A 43 2.96 2.52 -7.71
C LEU A 43 1.73 3.39 -7.56
N VAL A 44 1.12 3.31 -6.39
CA VAL A 44 -0.12 4.05 -6.10
C VAL A 44 0.05 4.79 -4.79
N SER A 45 -0.34 6.07 -4.78
CA SER A 45 -0.38 6.87 -3.58
C SER A 45 -1.74 6.66 -2.91
N CYS A 46 -1.72 6.23 -1.66
CA CYS A 46 -2.94 5.91 -0.91
C CYS A 46 -2.93 6.62 0.43
N TYR A 47 -4.11 6.90 0.97
CA TYR A 47 -4.21 7.30 2.36
C TYR A 47 -3.91 6.12 3.26
N LEU A 48 -3.22 6.37 4.37
CA LEU A 48 -2.91 5.31 5.34
C LEU A 48 -4.18 4.67 5.89
N SER A 49 -5.25 5.45 6.00
CA SER A 49 -6.54 4.95 6.48
C SER A 49 -7.19 3.93 5.53
N ASP A 50 -6.76 3.89 4.27
CA ASP A 50 -7.28 2.94 3.27
C ASP A 50 -6.46 1.66 3.21
N LEU A 51 -5.42 1.56 4.02
CA LEU A 51 -4.51 0.42 4.02
C LEU A 51 -4.62 -0.34 5.34
N GLU A 52 -4.43 -1.65 5.26
CA GLU A 52 -4.33 -2.49 6.46
C GLU A 52 -3.16 -3.44 6.30
N GLY A 53 -2.61 -3.87 7.43
CA GLY A 53 -1.52 -4.83 7.42
C GLY A 53 -1.97 -6.18 6.87
N ALA A 54 -1.15 -6.74 6.02
CA ALA A 54 -1.43 -8.05 5.43
C ALA A 54 -0.93 -9.17 6.33
#